data_1b82cc96e7fecffd91c6fb6edebd9502
#
_entry.id   1b82cc96e7fecffd91c6fb6edebd9502
#
_cell.length_a   1.000
_cell.length_b   1.000
_cell.length_c   1.000
_cell.angle_alpha   90.00
_cell.angle_beta   90.00
_cell.angle_gamma   90.00
#
_symmetry.space_group_name_H-M   'P 1'
#
loop_
_entity.id
_entity.type
_entity.pdbx_description
1 polymer ?
#
loop_
_entity_poly.entity_id
_entity_poly.type
_entity_poly.pdbx_seq_one_letter_code
_entity_poly.pdbx_strand_id
1 'polypeptide(L)'
;MEKDIREKQIGMRGNSEEDQSNTGKLTTRPQLPIWRIAISLFLLFLTYFLAQYDKFILSYFQAEVITSLQLSQASYGILSGYATGIVYALLALPTAYIADYTSARVWVLSISALWWSLCAIFQGLSHNFWQILLARIGMGIGQAPVEALSVSLISDMMGKEYVFFGER
;
A
#
# COMPACT_ATOMS: atom_id res chain seq x y z
N MET A 1 -38.28 15.16 -48.53
CA MET A 1 -37.36 16.02 -47.80
C MET A 1 -37.77 16.18 -46.32
N GLU A 2 -39.02 16.61 -46.07
CA GLU A 2 -39.49 16.84 -44.66
C GLU A 2 -39.68 15.56 -43.83
N LYS A 3 -40.08 14.43 -44.43
CA LYS A 3 -40.14 13.13 -43.76
C LYS A 3 -38.76 12.60 -43.34
N ASP A 4 -37.76 12.79 -44.15
CA ASP A 4 -36.41 12.30 -43.92
C ASP A 4 -35.71 13.08 -42.78
N ILE A 5 -36.06 14.35 -42.63
CA ILE A 5 -35.57 15.20 -41.51
C ILE A 5 -36.24 14.78 -40.20
N ARG A 6 -37.52 14.42 -40.22
CA ARG A 6 -38.24 13.94 -39.04
C ARG A 6 -37.73 12.60 -38.54
N GLU A 7 -37.46 11.66 -39.44
CA GLU A 7 -36.88 10.35 -39.06
C GLU A 7 -35.47 10.49 -38.46
N LYS A 8 -34.66 11.38 -39.01
CA LYS A 8 -33.35 11.69 -38.43
C LYS A 8 -33.44 12.33 -37.05
N GLN A 9 -34.40 13.22 -36.84
CA GLN A 9 -34.60 13.85 -35.53
C GLN A 9 -35.12 12.85 -34.47
N ILE A 10 -35.98 11.92 -34.85
CA ILE A 10 -36.48 10.86 -33.96
C ILE A 10 -35.35 9.88 -33.63
N GLY A 11 -34.50 9.51 -34.60
CA GLY A 11 -33.31 8.66 -34.36
C GLY A 11 -32.27 9.30 -33.45
N MET A 12 -32.00 10.61 -33.59
CA MET A 12 -31.09 11.31 -32.69
C MET A 12 -31.64 11.45 -31.26
N ARG A 13 -32.96 11.58 -31.11
CA ARG A 13 -33.60 11.69 -29.81
C ARG A 13 -33.65 10.33 -29.09
N GLY A 14 -33.86 9.24 -29.80
CA GLY A 14 -33.78 7.88 -29.27
C GLY A 14 -32.37 7.53 -28.77
N ASN A 15 -31.33 7.86 -29.55
CA ASN A 15 -29.95 7.65 -29.14
C ASN A 15 -29.54 8.51 -27.92
N SER A 16 -30.04 9.73 -27.78
CA SER A 16 -29.74 10.56 -26.62
C SER A 16 -30.47 10.10 -25.34
N GLU A 17 -31.65 9.50 -25.47
CA GLU A 17 -32.39 8.92 -24.34
C GLU A 17 -31.80 7.58 -23.88
N GLU A 18 -31.31 6.74 -24.82
CA GLU A 18 -30.56 5.52 -24.49
C GLU A 18 -29.22 5.82 -23.83
N ASP A 19 -28.51 6.85 -24.28
CA ASP A 19 -27.23 7.27 -23.72
C ASP A 19 -27.41 7.89 -22.31
N GLN A 20 -28.49 8.63 -22.08
CA GLN A 20 -28.84 9.11 -20.75
C GLN A 20 -29.34 7.99 -19.81
N SER A 21 -30.00 6.97 -20.32
CA SER A 21 -30.40 5.78 -19.56
C SER A 21 -29.19 4.91 -19.18
N ASN A 22 -28.17 4.85 -20.04
CA ASN A 22 -26.95 4.10 -19.80
C ASN A 22 -25.98 4.85 -18.87
N THR A 23 -25.94 6.19 -18.90
CA THR A 23 -25.20 7.01 -17.92
C THR A 23 -25.84 6.99 -16.52
N GLY A 24 -27.15 6.78 -16.41
CA GLY A 24 -27.84 6.58 -15.12
C GLY A 24 -27.56 5.21 -14.47
N LYS A 25 -27.03 4.24 -15.21
CA LYS A 25 -26.54 2.95 -14.71
C LYS A 25 -25.05 2.96 -14.36
N LEU A 26 -24.45 4.12 -14.13
CA LEU A 26 -23.19 4.23 -13.41
C LEU A 26 -23.40 3.57 -12.05
N THR A 27 -22.98 2.32 -12.00
CA THR A 27 -23.01 1.41 -10.86
C THR A 27 -22.87 2.18 -9.55
N THR A 28 -23.97 2.37 -8.84
CA THR A 28 -23.96 2.72 -7.41
C THR A 28 -23.26 1.60 -6.68
N ARG A 29 -21.92 1.67 -6.63
CA ARG A 29 -21.15 0.77 -5.78
C ARG A 29 -21.64 1.01 -4.36
N PRO A 30 -21.89 -0.05 -3.58
CA PRO A 30 -22.39 0.09 -2.22
C PRO A 30 -21.45 1.04 -1.47
N GLN A 31 -21.99 2.15 -1.04
CA GLN A 31 -21.29 3.16 -0.24
C GLN A 31 -20.89 2.49 1.06
N LEU A 32 -19.60 2.27 1.25
CA LEU A 32 -19.11 1.73 2.52
C LEU A 32 -19.45 2.74 3.63
N PRO A 33 -19.98 2.32 4.76
CA PRO A 33 -20.29 3.23 5.85
C PRO A 33 -19.01 3.93 6.32
N ILE A 34 -19.08 5.22 6.61
CA ILE A 34 -17.96 6.12 6.94
C ILE A 34 -17.06 5.52 8.04
N TRP A 35 -17.66 4.82 9.02
CA TRP A 35 -16.88 4.18 10.09
C TRP A 35 -15.93 3.08 9.59
N ARG A 36 -16.32 2.33 8.54
CA ARG A 36 -15.42 1.33 7.91
C ARG A 36 -14.25 1.98 7.20
N ILE A 37 -14.50 3.09 6.52
CA ILE A 37 -13.45 3.89 5.88
C ILE A 37 -12.49 4.42 6.94
N ALA A 38 -13.00 5.00 8.03
CA ALA A 38 -12.22 5.52 9.13
C ALA A 38 -11.35 4.44 9.81
N ILE A 39 -11.90 3.25 10.06
CA ILE A 39 -11.15 2.12 10.62
C ILE A 39 -10.05 1.66 9.64
N SER A 40 -10.37 1.54 8.37
CA SER A 40 -9.37 1.13 7.36
C SER A 40 -8.22 2.12 7.27
N LEU A 41 -8.51 3.42 7.24
CA LEU A 41 -7.50 4.47 7.24
C LEU A 41 -6.66 4.45 8.52
N PHE A 42 -7.29 4.26 9.68
CA PHE A 42 -6.59 4.14 10.95
C PHE A 42 -5.64 2.93 10.99
N LEU A 43 -6.09 1.77 10.51
CA LEU A 43 -5.27 0.57 10.43
C LEU A 43 -4.10 0.74 9.47
N LEU A 44 -4.33 1.36 8.30
CA LEU A 44 -3.27 1.66 7.34
C LEU A 44 -2.24 2.65 7.93
N PHE A 45 -2.72 3.69 8.62
CA PHE A 45 -1.86 4.64 9.33
C PHE A 45 -1.03 3.94 10.41
N LEU A 46 -1.65 3.08 11.22
CA LEU A 46 -0.97 2.33 12.27
C LEU A 46 0.10 1.39 11.69
N THR A 47 -0.21 0.70 10.62
CA THR A 47 0.74 -0.18 9.91
C THR A 47 1.93 0.62 9.39
N TYR A 48 1.67 1.77 8.75
CA TYR A 48 2.72 2.66 8.28
C TYR A 48 3.58 3.21 9.43
N PHE A 49 2.94 3.63 10.52
CA PHE A 49 3.64 4.12 11.71
C PHE A 49 4.56 3.05 12.31
N LEU A 50 4.07 1.81 12.44
CA LEU A 50 4.88 0.70 12.94
C LEU A 50 6.05 0.37 12.00
N ALA A 51 5.86 0.46 10.69
CA ALA A 51 6.94 0.26 9.72
C ALA A 51 8.04 1.32 9.86
N GLN A 52 7.68 2.58 10.10
CA GLN A 52 8.65 3.64 10.36
C GLN A 52 9.36 3.45 11.71
N TYR A 53 8.59 3.13 12.75
CA TYR A 53 9.14 2.88 14.08
C TYR A 53 10.20 1.75 14.05
N ASP A 54 9.94 0.69 13.32
CA ASP A 54 10.83 -0.46 13.20
C ASP A 54 12.17 -0.13 12.50
N LYS A 55 12.16 0.81 11.56
CA LYS A 55 13.38 1.32 10.92
C LYS A 55 14.29 2.04 11.93
N PHE A 56 13.72 2.73 12.90
CA PHE A 56 14.45 3.52 13.87
C PHE A 56 14.84 2.75 15.15
N ILE A 57 14.15 1.65 15.46
CA ILE A 57 14.38 0.91 16.71
C ILE A 57 15.83 0.45 16.86
N LEU A 58 16.44 -0.01 15.77
CA LEU A 58 17.83 -0.45 15.81
C LEU A 58 18.80 0.71 16.10
N SER A 59 18.47 1.92 15.66
CA SER A 59 19.29 3.12 15.93
C SER A 59 19.25 3.52 17.40
N TYR A 60 18.13 3.30 18.08
CA TYR A 60 18.03 3.54 19.52
C TYR A 60 18.89 2.59 20.34
N PHE A 61 18.97 1.34 19.92
CA PHE A 61 19.76 0.30 20.60
C PHE A 61 21.16 0.11 20.00
N GLN A 62 21.67 1.09 19.25
CA GLN A 62 22.96 0.99 18.56
C GLN A 62 24.12 0.56 19.46
N ALA A 63 24.29 1.23 20.59
CA ALA A 63 25.40 0.97 21.51
C ALA A 63 25.34 -0.46 22.07
N GLU A 64 24.16 -0.92 22.39
CA GLU A 64 23.90 -2.25 22.97
C GLU A 64 24.11 -3.36 21.94
N VAL A 65 23.65 -3.18 20.72
CA VAL A 65 23.84 -4.12 19.61
C VAL A 65 25.31 -4.24 19.21
N ILE A 66 26.02 -3.12 19.14
CA ILE A 66 27.46 -3.11 18.84
C ILE A 66 28.25 -3.85 19.93
N THR A 67 27.95 -3.58 21.18
CA THR A 67 28.64 -4.18 22.32
C THR A 67 28.33 -5.67 22.46
N SER A 68 27.05 -6.04 22.40
CA SER A 68 26.61 -7.43 22.59
C SER A 68 27.08 -8.38 21.48
N LEU A 69 27.13 -7.89 20.26
CA LEU A 69 27.51 -8.67 19.08
C LEU A 69 28.96 -8.41 18.64
N GLN A 70 29.72 -7.58 19.39
CA GLN A 70 31.11 -7.21 19.09
C GLN A 70 31.31 -6.73 17.65
N LEU A 71 30.38 -5.89 17.14
CA LEU A 71 30.36 -5.42 15.77
C LEU A 71 31.30 -4.21 15.58
N SER A 72 31.86 -4.10 14.37
CA SER A 72 32.46 -2.86 13.94
C SER A 72 31.39 -1.83 13.58
N GLN A 73 31.73 -0.53 13.61
CA GLN A 73 30.82 0.55 13.17
C GLN A 73 30.38 0.35 11.71
N ALA A 74 31.26 -0.14 10.86
CA ALA A 74 30.94 -0.43 9.46
C ALA A 74 29.93 -1.58 9.32
N SER A 75 30.09 -2.67 10.10
CA SER A 75 29.15 -3.79 10.12
C SER A 75 27.78 -3.36 10.64
N TYR A 76 27.75 -2.51 11.65
CA TYR A 76 26.50 -1.92 12.14
C TYR A 76 25.83 -1.05 11.08
N GLY A 77 26.58 -0.22 10.33
CA GLY A 77 26.04 0.59 9.24
C GLY A 77 25.37 -0.24 8.14
N ILE A 78 25.96 -1.39 7.77
CA ILE A 78 25.35 -2.34 6.85
C ILE A 78 24.04 -2.86 7.40
N LEU A 79 24.00 -3.18 8.69
CA LEU A 79 22.83 -3.76 9.35
C LEU A 79 21.69 -2.74 9.51
N SER A 80 22.02 -1.50 9.90
CA SER A 80 21.01 -0.48 10.27
C SER A 80 20.26 0.11 9.09
N GLY A 81 20.92 0.29 7.95
CA GLY A 81 20.34 1.00 6.82
C GLY A 81 20.46 0.27 5.48
N TYR A 82 21.67 -0.15 5.13
CA TYR A 82 21.93 -0.63 3.78
C TYR A 82 21.22 -1.94 3.46
N ALA A 83 21.21 -2.91 4.36
CA ALA A 83 20.61 -4.22 4.12
C ALA A 83 19.11 -4.13 3.82
N THR A 84 18.37 -3.43 4.66
CA THR A 84 16.93 -3.25 4.48
C THR A 84 16.63 -2.28 3.34
N GLY A 85 17.38 -1.17 3.25
CA GLY A 85 17.14 -0.11 2.28
C GLY A 85 17.35 -0.53 0.84
N ILE A 86 18.41 -1.29 0.54
CA ILE A 86 18.69 -1.79 -0.81
C ILE A 86 17.58 -2.76 -1.25
N VAL A 87 17.24 -3.72 -0.38
CA VAL A 87 16.19 -4.71 -0.70
C VAL A 87 14.84 -4.01 -0.90
N TYR A 88 14.50 -3.06 -0.01
CA TYR A 88 13.32 -2.24 -0.15
C TYR A 88 13.30 -1.48 -1.49
N ALA A 89 14.37 -0.78 -1.85
CA ALA A 89 14.43 -0.01 -3.09
C ALA A 89 14.31 -0.88 -4.35
N LEU A 90 14.92 -2.06 -4.34
CA LEU A 90 14.84 -3.01 -5.46
C LEU A 90 13.43 -3.59 -5.62
N LEU A 91 12.72 -3.81 -4.52
CA LEU A 91 11.40 -4.44 -4.54
C LEU A 91 10.24 -3.43 -4.61
N ALA A 92 10.46 -2.17 -4.27
CA ALA A 92 9.40 -1.15 -4.26
C ALA A 92 8.73 -1.00 -5.63
N LEU A 93 9.51 -0.95 -6.72
CA LEU A 93 8.97 -0.82 -8.07
C LEU A 93 8.24 -2.08 -8.55
N PRO A 94 8.80 -3.30 -8.47
CA PRO A 94 8.10 -4.52 -8.84
C PRO A 94 6.83 -4.75 -8.02
N THR A 95 6.86 -4.47 -6.73
CA THR A 95 5.70 -4.67 -5.85
C THR A 95 4.60 -3.66 -6.12
N ALA A 96 4.92 -2.40 -6.42
CA ALA A 96 3.94 -1.41 -6.86
C ALA A 96 3.25 -1.85 -8.15
N TYR A 97 4.02 -2.35 -9.13
CA TYR A 97 3.47 -2.87 -10.39
C TYR A 97 2.54 -4.08 -10.17
N ILE A 98 2.96 -5.06 -9.36
CA ILE A 98 2.14 -6.22 -9.01
C ILE A 98 0.86 -5.80 -8.26
N ALA A 99 0.97 -4.80 -7.40
CA ALA A 99 -0.14 -4.25 -6.63
C ALA A 99 -1.23 -3.64 -7.52
N ASP A 100 -0.85 -2.95 -8.60
CA ASP A 100 -1.79 -2.35 -9.55
C ASP A 100 -2.49 -3.41 -10.40
N TYR A 101 -1.80 -4.51 -10.72
CA TYR A 101 -2.36 -5.60 -11.53
C TYR A 101 -3.25 -6.56 -10.74
N THR A 102 -3.10 -6.62 -9.41
CA THR A 102 -3.79 -7.60 -8.59
C THR A 102 -5.05 -7.01 -7.96
N SER A 103 -6.22 -7.58 -8.27
CA SER A 103 -7.49 -7.23 -7.61
C SER A 103 -7.52 -7.60 -6.12
N ALA A 104 -6.56 -8.41 -5.65
CA ALA A 104 -6.46 -8.91 -4.28
C ALA A 104 -5.49 -8.10 -3.40
N ARG A 105 -5.44 -6.77 -3.54
CA ARG A 105 -4.52 -5.86 -2.83
C ARG A 105 -4.49 -6.08 -1.31
N VAL A 106 -5.65 -6.32 -0.71
CA VAL A 106 -5.76 -6.56 0.74
C VAL A 106 -5.06 -7.85 1.18
N TRP A 107 -5.15 -8.92 0.37
CA TRP A 107 -4.46 -10.18 0.65
C TRP A 107 -2.94 -10.03 0.58
N VAL A 108 -2.44 -9.34 -0.43
CA VAL A 108 -0.99 -9.05 -0.57
C VAL A 108 -0.50 -8.25 0.62
N LEU A 109 -1.24 -7.20 1.02
CA LEU A 109 -0.94 -6.39 2.20
C LEU A 109 -0.87 -7.24 3.48
N SER A 110 -1.87 -8.10 3.70
CA SER A 110 -1.96 -8.94 4.90
C SER A 110 -0.82 -9.97 4.98
N ILE A 111 -0.51 -10.63 3.87
CA ILE A 111 0.59 -11.62 3.81
C ILE A 111 1.94 -10.91 4.03
N SER A 112 2.15 -9.76 3.42
CA SER A 112 3.38 -8.97 3.59
C SER A 112 3.54 -8.47 5.02
N ALA A 113 2.47 -8.03 5.67
CA ALA A 113 2.49 -7.62 7.06
C ALA A 113 2.79 -8.78 8.02
N LEU A 114 2.21 -9.96 7.78
CA LEU A 114 2.53 -11.17 8.54
C LEU A 114 4.00 -11.58 8.37
N TRP A 115 4.50 -11.56 7.14
CA TRP A 115 5.90 -11.86 6.85
C TRP A 115 6.85 -10.91 7.58
N TRP A 116 6.59 -9.61 7.47
CA TRP A 116 7.37 -8.59 8.17
C TRP A 116 7.35 -8.81 9.68
N SER A 117 6.17 -9.04 10.28
CA SER A 117 6.05 -9.30 11.73
C SER A 117 6.86 -10.52 12.18
N LEU A 118 6.87 -11.59 11.38
CA LEU A 118 7.68 -12.77 11.65
C LEU A 118 9.18 -12.44 11.62
N CYS A 119 9.64 -11.68 10.63
CA CYS A 119 11.03 -11.24 10.54
C CYS A 119 11.42 -10.34 11.73
N ALA A 120 10.50 -9.48 12.21
CA ALA A 120 10.73 -8.65 13.38
C ALA A 120 10.92 -9.49 14.67
N ILE A 121 10.15 -10.56 14.84
CA ILE A 121 10.33 -11.52 15.94
C ILE A 121 11.71 -12.21 15.82
N PHE A 122 12.05 -12.67 14.63
CA PHE A 122 13.38 -13.28 14.38
C PHE A 122 14.52 -12.32 14.70
N GLN A 123 14.39 -11.04 14.37
CA GLN A 123 15.38 -10.03 14.71
C GLN A 123 15.56 -9.91 16.22
N GLY A 124 14.48 -9.91 17.00
CA GLY A 124 14.52 -9.84 18.47
C GLY A 124 15.16 -11.08 19.13
N LEU A 125 15.10 -12.23 18.48
CA LEU A 125 15.68 -13.48 18.95
C LEU A 125 17.10 -13.74 18.43
N SER A 126 17.66 -12.84 17.64
CA SER A 126 18.93 -13.02 16.98
C SER A 126 20.11 -12.81 17.94
N HIS A 127 21.08 -13.72 17.89
CA HIS A 127 22.31 -13.68 18.70
C HIS A 127 23.57 -13.45 17.86
N ASN A 128 23.45 -13.43 16.53
CA ASN A 128 24.56 -13.30 15.60
C ASN A 128 24.28 -12.27 14.50
N PHE A 129 25.36 -11.62 14.02
CA PHE A 129 25.29 -10.67 12.90
C PHE A 129 24.49 -11.20 11.71
N TRP A 130 24.76 -12.43 11.27
CA TRP A 130 24.12 -13.02 10.09
C TRP A 130 22.60 -13.25 10.28
N GLN A 131 22.19 -13.59 11.48
CA GLN A 131 20.77 -13.76 11.80
C GLN A 131 20.01 -12.43 11.70
N ILE A 132 20.58 -11.37 12.29
CA ILE A 132 19.98 -10.04 12.19
C ILE A 132 19.98 -9.54 10.75
N LEU A 133 21.07 -9.78 10.00
CA LEU A 133 21.17 -9.40 8.60
C LEU A 133 20.09 -10.07 7.75
N LEU A 134 19.87 -11.37 7.90
CA LEU A 134 18.82 -12.10 7.19
C LEU A 134 17.43 -11.63 7.59
N ALA A 135 17.19 -11.40 8.89
CA ALA A 135 15.93 -10.84 9.36
C ALA A 135 15.65 -9.47 8.74
N ARG A 136 16.65 -8.60 8.67
CA ARG A 136 16.58 -7.27 8.05
C ARG A 136 16.29 -7.31 6.55
N ILE A 137 16.92 -8.22 5.83
CA ILE A 137 16.61 -8.47 4.41
C ILE A 137 15.16 -8.93 4.27
N GLY A 138 14.74 -9.89 5.09
CA GLY A 138 13.35 -10.37 5.11
C GLY A 138 12.33 -9.27 5.43
N MET A 139 12.67 -8.36 6.34
CA MET A 139 11.85 -7.19 6.66
C MET A 139 11.71 -6.25 5.46
N GLY A 140 12.80 -5.99 4.73
CA GLY A 140 12.76 -5.18 3.51
C GLY A 140 11.82 -5.75 2.45
N ILE A 141 11.78 -7.08 2.30
CA ILE A 141 10.88 -7.79 1.38
C ILE A 141 9.41 -7.58 1.80
N GLY A 142 9.12 -7.67 3.10
CA GLY A 142 7.75 -7.49 3.61
C GLY A 142 7.26 -6.05 3.63
N GLN A 143 8.14 -5.10 3.94
CA GLN A 143 7.77 -3.68 4.04
C GLN A 143 7.53 -3.01 2.69
N ALA A 144 8.24 -3.40 1.63
CA ALA A 144 8.09 -2.79 0.31
C ALA A 144 6.64 -2.87 -0.23
N PRO A 145 5.94 -4.03 -0.22
CA PRO A 145 4.52 -4.09 -0.61
C PRO A 145 3.61 -3.32 0.35
N VAL A 146 3.89 -3.34 1.64
CA VAL A 146 3.04 -2.68 2.65
C VAL A 146 3.00 -1.17 2.42
N GLU A 147 4.15 -0.52 2.21
CA GLU A 147 4.20 0.92 1.98
C GLU A 147 3.56 1.31 0.64
N ALA A 148 3.89 0.60 -0.45
CA ALA A 148 3.35 0.87 -1.78
C ALA A 148 1.82 0.72 -1.82
N LEU A 149 1.30 -0.38 -1.28
CA LEU A 149 -0.14 -0.66 -1.23
C LEU A 149 -0.90 0.28 -0.30
N SER A 150 -0.31 0.65 0.83
CA SER A 150 -0.95 1.59 1.77
C SER A 150 -1.18 2.95 1.11
N VAL A 151 -0.18 3.49 0.41
CA VAL A 151 -0.31 4.76 -0.32
C VAL A 151 -1.36 4.66 -1.44
N SER A 152 -1.33 3.58 -2.23
CA SER A 152 -2.30 3.35 -3.30
C SER A 152 -3.74 3.24 -2.76
N LEU A 153 -3.94 2.49 -1.68
CA LEU A 153 -5.27 2.35 -1.05
C LEU A 153 -5.78 3.66 -0.45
N ILE A 154 -4.92 4.44 0.20
CA ILE A 154 -5.27 5.77 0.73
C ILE A 154 -5.69 6.69 -0.41
N SER A 155 -4.91 6.74 -1.50
CA SER A 155 -5.23 7.54 -2.68
C SER A 155 -6.58 7.16 -3.29
N ASP A 156 -6.85 5.86 -3.43
CA ASP A 156 -8.12 5.35 -3.95
C ASP A 156 -9.32 5.69 -3.04
N MET A 157 -9.12 5.70 -1.74
CA MET A 157 -10.16 6.06 -0.77
C MET A 157 -10.42 7.56 -0.75
N MET A 158 -9.38 8.39 -0.78
CA MET A 158 -9.49 9.85 -0.78
C MET A 158 -10.01 10.39 -2.13
N GLY A 159 -9.56 9.84 -3.25
CA GLY A 159 -10.02 10.26 -4.58
C GLY A 159 -11.52 10.10 -4.78
N LYS A 160 -12.15 9.12 -4.13
CA LYS A 160 -13.61 8.92 -4.16
C LYS A 160 -14.38 9.93 -3.30
N GLU A 161 -13.76 10.47 -2.28
CA GLU A 161 -14.39 11.42 -1.36
C GLU A 161 -14.39 12.85 -1.93
N TYR A 162 -13.34 13.23 -2.66
CA TYR A 162 -13.29 14.54 -3.33
C TYR A 162 -14.33 14.69 -4.44
N VAL A 163 -14.69 13.62 -5.15
CA VAL A 163 -15.77 13.64 -6.15
C VAL A 163 -17.12 13.92 -5.50
N PHE A 164 -17.32 13.49 -4.27
CA PHE A 164 -18.58 13.70 -3.52
C PHE A 164 -18.76 15.13 -3.02
N PHE A 165 -17.65 15.83 -2.68
CA PHE A 165 -17.71 17.24 -2.21
C PHE A 165 -17.73 18.27 -3.36
N GLY A 166 -17.40 17.89 -4.58
CA GLY A 166 -17.38 18.78 -5.74
C GLY A 166 -18.75 18.98 -6.42
N GLU A 167 -19.78 18.20 -6.06
CA GLU A 167 -21.14 18.25 -6.64
C GLU A 167 -22.21 18.94 -5.74
N ARG A 168 -21.80 19.78 -4.80
CA ARG A 168 -22.74 20.59 -4.01
C ARG A 168 -22.68 22.06 -4.38
#